data_dc292b8a773b3541cbb7d654a7c0ae2c
#
_entry.id   dc292b8a773b3541cbb7d654a7c0ae2c
#
_cell.length_a   1.000
_cell.length_b   1.000
_cell.length_c   1.000
_cell.angle_alpha   90.00
_cell.angle_beta   90.00
_cell.angle_gamma   90.00
#
_symmetry.space_group_name_H-M   'P 1'
#
loop_
_entity.id
_entity.type
_entity.pdbx_description
1 polymer ?
#
loop_
_entity_poly.entity_id
_entity_poly.type
_entity_poly.pdbx_seq_one_letter_code
_entity_poly.pdbx_strand_id
1 'polypeptide(L)'
;MKQLESNGMNTFVEQPCTVNGVTVTAVQSITDNYYTHIAFKVEGFDLEEGKEPSFENINVTVDGEEEFGYTAGFWDGIVDDNEGNPVTLDGERLKIDENGRLIINYVMDDGSLEYEMILTNDVKEAGYFIGKDIHVELENLGIYTGKLDHTTKVEGNWVFDWTLGGADTTRVCEMDYALEDTGATVKRLEISPISVIAEYDFPRQIVVEDRIEADGTLGTFERYAEPPTVVGVELKDGTVIKYLYGGPGSGGYDGDTGNTYRSKEAADRIIDPDEVESVLFLKNYIQWQDPETPEFIEVPLNK
;
A
#
# COMPACT_ATOMS: atom_id res chain seq x y z
N MET A 1 10.67 6.03 -8.85
CA MET A 1 11.19 5.47 -7.58
C MET A 1 12.69 5.70 -7.49
N LYS A 2 13.21 6.44 -6.48
CA LYS A 2 14.65 6.62 -6.31
C LYS A 2 15.28 5.27 -5.98
N GLN A 3 16.30 4.87 -6.76
CA GLN A 3 17.12 3.70 -6.47
C GLN A 3 17.62 3.77 -5.03
N LEU A 4 17.12 2.90 -4.17
CA LEU A 4 17.78 2.61 -2.90
C LEU A 4 18.92 1.64 -3.22
N GLU A 5 20.13 2.10 -3.04
CA GLU A 5 21.29 1.22 -3.05
C GLU A 5 21.14 0.21 -1.90
N SER A 6 20.80 -0.96 -2.32
CA SER A 6 20.80 -2.30 -1.78
C SER A 6 21.20 -2.51 -0.30
N ASN A 7 20.20 -2.61 0.56
CA ASN A 7 20.31 -3.37 1.81
C ASN A 7 19.87 -4.86 1.63
N GLY A 8 19.90 -5.39 0.38
CA GLY A 8 19.46 -6.75 0.09
C GLY A 8 17.95 -6.93 -0.10
N MET A 9 17.13 -5.92 0.16
CA MET A 9 15.67 -5.97 -0.03
C MET A 9 15.25 -5.83 -1.49
N ASN A 10 16.07 -5.15 -2.30
CA ASN A 10 15.75 -4.85 -3.69
C ASN A 10 16.28 -5.94 -4.62
N THR A 11 15.45 -6.41 -5.52
CA THR A 11 15.83 -7.26 -6.66
C THR A 11 15.60 -6.47 -7.94
N PHE A 12 16.68 -6.14 -8.64
CA PHE A 12 16.58 -5.61 -10.00
C PHE A 12 16.28 -6.75 -10.94
N VAL A 13 15.11 -6.70 -11.58
CA VAL A 13 14.62 -7.76 -12.50
C VAL A 13 15.04 -7.44 -13.92
N GLU A 14 14.76 -6.22 -14.40
CA GLU A 14 15.10 -5.72 -15.74
C GLU A 14 14.70 -6.68 -16.86
N GLN A 15 13.51 -7.31 -16.73
CA GLN A 15 13.02 -8.31 -17.67
C GLN A 15 11.94 -7.70 -18.58
N PRO A 16 12.24 -7.41 -19.87
CA PRO A 16 11.24 -6.93 -20.82
C PRO A 16 10.47 -8.07 -21.47
N CYS A 17 9.19 -7.85 -21.72
CA CYS A 17 8.33 -8.70 -22.55
C CYS A 17 7.56 -7.81 -23.54
N THR A 18 7.69 -8.06 -24.86
CA THR A 18 7.04 -7.26 -25.90
C THR A 18 5.96 -8.07 -26.61
N VAL A 19 4.74 -7.59 -26.57
CA VAL A 19 3.59 -8.20 -27.24
C VAL A 19 2.81 -7.13 -28.00
N ASN A 20 2.55 -7.36 -29.28
CA ASN A 20 1.76 -6.46 -30.15
C ASN A 20 2.19 -4.99 -30.12
N GLY A 21 3.50 -4.72 -30.00
CA GLY A 21 4.08 -3.37 -30.01
C GLY A 21 4.13 -2.68 -28.64
N VAL A 22 3.57 -3.28 -27.59
CA VAL A 22 3.69 -2.82 -26.22
C VAL A 22 4.75 -3.64 -25.47
N THR A 23 5.69 -2.95 -24.84
CA THR A 23 6.71 -3.56 -23.99
C THR A 23 6.37 -3.31 -22.52
N VAL A 24 6.18 -4.37 -21.76
CA VAL A 24 6.14 -4.34 -20.30
C VAL A 24 7.48 -4.84 -19.78
N THR A 25 8.09 -4.10 -18.88
CA THR A 25 9.36 -4.48 -18.25
C THR A 25 9.13 -4.63 -16.74
N ALA A 26 9.34 -5.83 -16.20
CA ALA A 26 9.46 -5.98 -14.76
C ALA A 26 10.77 -5.32 -14.32
N VAL A 27 10.67 -4.18 -13.60
CA VAL A 27 11.84 -3.33 -13.31
C VAL A 27 12.54 -3.81 -12.04
N GLN A 28 11.79 -3.91 -10.96
CA GLN A 28 12.31 -4.26 -9.64
C GLN A 28 11.23 -4.80 -8.72
N SER A 29 11.65 -5.53 -7.70
CA SER A 29 10.83 -5.85 -6.54
C SER A 29 11.57 -5.50 -5.24
N ILE A 30 10.82 -5.05 -4.23
CA ILE A 30 11.33 -4.77 -2.89
C ILE A 30 10.50 -5.59 -1.92
N THR A 31 11.18 -6.43 -1.13
CA THR A 31 10.51 -7.40 -0.24
C THR A 31 11.00 -7.26 1.18
N ASP A 32 10.07 -7.12 2.12
CA ASP A 32 10.31 -7.23 3.56
C ASP A 32 9.64 -8.49 4.15
N ASN A 33 9.44 -8.50 5.45
CA ASN A 33 8.84 -9.64 6.14
C ASN A 33 7.38 -9.92 5.78
N TYR A 34 6.63 -8.91 5.29
CA TYR A 34 5.18 -9.01 5.10
C TYR A 34 4.69 -8.52 3.74
N TYR A 35 5.47 -7.68 3.07
CA TYR A 35 5.08 -7.05 1.82
C TYR A 35 6.12 -7.25 0.73
N THR A 36 5.65 -7.25 -0.50
CA THR A 36 6.49 -7.14 -1.70
C THR A 36 5.90 -6.09 -2.61
N HIS A 37 6.64 -5.02 -2.87
CA HIS A 37 6.31 -4.03 -3.89
C HIS A 37 7.03 -4.40 -5.19
N ILE A 38 6.29 -4.41 -6.30
CA ILE A 38 6.79 -4.74 -7.64
C ILE A 38 6.46 -3.58 -8.57
N ALA A 39 7.45 -3.09 -9.28
CA ALA A 39 7.28 -2.06 -10.29
C ALA A 39 7.47 -2.60 -11.69
N PHE A 40 6.54 -2.27 -12.59
CA PHE A 40 6.61 -2.52 -14.02
C PHE A 40 6.59 -1.22 -14.78
N LYS A 41 7.36 -1.14 -15.85
CA LYS A 41 7.33 -0.06 -16.83
C LYS A 41 6.59 -0.53 -18.07
N VAL A 42 5.63 0.27 -18.59
CA VAL A 42 4.88 -0.03 -19.79
C VAL A 42 5.17 1.03 -20.85
N GLU A 43 5.68 0.59 -22.01
CA GLU A 43 6.08 1.45 -23.12
C GLU A 43 5.33 1.03 -24.41
N GLY A 44 5.03 2.01 -25.27
CA GLY A 44 4.37 1.77 -26.55
C GLY A 44 2.84 1.64 -26.46
N PHE A 45 2.24 1.97 -25.33
CA PHE A 45 0.79 2.07 -25.19
C PHE A 45 0.35 3.53 -25.25
N ASP A 46 -0.50 3.84 -26.23
CA ASP A 46 -1.02 5.18 -26.48
C ASP A 46 -2.29 5.39 -25.62
N LEU A 47 -2.14 6.01 -24.46
CA LEU A 47 -3.23 6.26 -23.54
C LEU A 47 -3.98 7.53 -23.92
N GLU A 48 -5.28 7.44 -24.14
CA GLU A 48 -6.17 8.58 -24.37
C GLU A 48 -6.25 9.43 -23.09
N GLU A 49 -6.20 10.76 -23.24
CA GLU A 49 -6.28 11.71 -22.12
C GLU A 49 -7.54 11.48 -21.25
N GLY A 50 -7.35 11.46 -19.95
CA GLY A 50 -8.43 11.28 -18.97
C GLY A 50 -9.00 9.86 -18.92
N LYS A 51 -8.28 8.87 -19.48
CA LYS A 51 -8.61 7.46 -19.35
C LYS A 51 -7.70 6.80 -18.32
N GLU A 52 -8.27 5.86 -17.59
CA GLU A 52 -7.57 5.02 -16.64
C GLU A 52 -7.11 3.73 -17.33
N PRO A 53 -5.79 3.46 -17.42
CA PRO A 53 -5.28 2.23 -18.01
C PRO A 53 -5.52 1.04 -17.07
N SER A 54 -5.64 -0.16 -17.64
CA SER A 54 -5.81 -1.38 -16.86
C SER A 54 -5.43 -2.62 -17.65
N PHE A 55 -4.98 -3.65 -16.95
CA PHE A 55 -4.96 -5.02 -17.47
C PHE A 55 -6.31 -5.70 -17.16
N GLU A 56 -6.82 -6.51 -18.11
CA GLU A 56 -8.10 -7.21 -17.95
C GLU A 56 -8.01 -8.32 -16.91
N ASN A 57 -6.92 -9.09 -16.97
CA ASN A 57 -6.66 -10.16 -16.02
C ASN A 57 -5.22 -10.07 -15.50
N ILE A 58 -5.06 -10.44 -14.25
CA ILE A 58 -3.80 -10.52 -13.54
C ILE A 58 -3.76 -11.88 -12.86
N ASN A 59 -2.72 -12.65 -13.15
CA ASN A 59 -2.43 -13.90 -12.45
C ASN A 59 -1.06 -13.77 -11.77
N VAL A 60 -1.00 -14.03 -10.47
CA VAL A 60 0.24 -13.98 -9.70
C VAL A 60 0.32 -15.17 -8.76
N THR A 61 1.44 -15.88 -8.79
CA THR A 61 1.73 -16.98 -7.87
C THR A 61 3.12 -16.84 -7.27
N VAL A 62 3.28 -17.35 -6.05
CA VAL A 62 4.56 -17.40 -5.33
C VAL A 62 4.83 -18.85 -4.95
N ASP A 63 5.89 -19.48 -5.50
CA ASP A 63 6.14 -20.93 -5.47
C ASP A 63 4.93 -21.76 -5.97
N GLY A 64 4.13 -21.18 -6.89
CA GLY A 64 2.91 -21.80 -7.41
C GLY A 64 1.70 -21.74 -6.50
N GLU A 65 1.76 -21.00 -5.38
CA GLU A 65 0.67 -20.75 -4.47
C GLU A 65 0.04 -19.38 -4.72
N GLU A 66 -1.27 -19.24 -4.45
CA GLU A 66 -2.07 -18.00 -4.58
C GLU A 66 -2.63 -17.53 -3.21
N GLU A 67 -2.25 -18.17 -2.10
CA GLU A 67 -2.78 -17.87 -0.77
C GLU A 67 -2.09 -16.66 -0.11
N PHE A 68 -2.20 -15.51 -0.74
CA PHE A 68 -1.78 -14.20 -0.22
C PHE A 68 -2.69 -13.10 -0.81
N GLY A 69 -2.70 -11.93 -0.21
CA GLY A 69 -3.38 -10.77 -0.75
C GLY A 69 -2.51 -10.03 -1.77
N TYR A 70 -3.13 -9.36 -2.74
CA TYR A 70 -2.43 -8.37 -3.55
C TYR A 70 -3.36 -7.25 -4.01
N THR A 71 -2.75 -6.09 -4.26
CA THR A 71 -3.34 -4.99 -5.02
C THR A 71 -2.45 -4.68 -6.21
N ALA A 72 -3.05 -4.26 -7.32
CA ALA A 72 -2.29 -3.88 -8.49
C ALA A 72 -3.02 -2.80 -9.28
N GLY A 73 -2.27 -1.88 -9.89
CA GLY A 73 -2.84 -0.79 -10.66
C GLY A 73 -1.78 0.06 -11.32
N PHE A 74 -2.20 0.91 -12.24
CA PHE A 74 -1.33 1.91 -12.82
C PHE A 74 -1.15 3.06 -11.83
N TRP A 75 0.10 3.48 -11.65
CA TRP A 75 0.47 4.59 -10.79
C TRP A 75 -0.05 5.91 -11.37
N ASP A 76 -0.81 6.63 -10.59
CA ASP A 76 -1.44 7.91 -10.98
C ASP A 76 -0.62 9.14 -10.60
N GLY A 77 0.53 8.96 -9.98
CA GLY A 77 1.43 10.04 -9.56
C GLY A 77 0.94 10.85 -8.37
N ILE A 78 -0.09 10.38 -7.66
CA ILE A 78 -0.73 11.10 -6.56
C ILE A 78 -0.24 10.57 -5.21
N VAL A 79 0.04 11.49 -4.31
CA VAL A 79 0.33 11.23 -2.90
C VAL A 79 -0.39 12.27 -2.03
N ASP A 80 -0.60 11.97 -0.76
CA ASP A 80 -1.16 12.96 0.16
C ASP A 80 -0.08 13.88 0.74
N ASP A 81 -0.38 15.17 0.84
CA ASP A 81 0.41 16.13 1.60
C ASP A 81 0.13 16.01 3.11
N ASN A 82 0.82 16.82 3.93
CA ASN A 82 0.63 16.77 5.38
C ASN A 82 -0.73 17.34 5.87
N GLU A 83 -1.51 17.91 5.00
CA GLU A 83 -2.89 18.33 5.26
C GLU A 83 -3.91 17.27 4.78
N GLY A 84 -3.46 16.18 4.14
CA GLY A 84 -4.31 15.14 3.56
C GLY A 84 -4.93 15.56 2.22
N ASN A 85 -4.30 16.50 1.51
CA ASN A 85 -4.76 16.84 0.17
C ASN A 85 -3.98 16.03 -0.86
N PRO A 86 -4.63 15.52 -1.91
CA PRO A 86 -3.96 14.84 -2.98
C PRO A 86 -3.09 15.83 -3.78
N VAL A 87 -1.81 15.50 -3.93
CA VAL A 87 -0.80 16.29 -4.64
C VAL A 87 0.05 15.39 -5.52
N THR A 88 0.77 15.97 -6.48
CA THR A 88 1.81 15.25 -7.23
C THR A 88 3.00 14.94 -6.34
N LEU A 89 3.90 14.04 -6.79
CA LEU A 89 5.16 13.74 -6.09
C LEU A 89 6.03 14.99 -5.80
N ASP A 90 5.92 16.04 -6.64
CA ASP A 90 6.62 17.31 -6.46
C ASP A 90 5.87 18.27 -5.53
N GLY A 91 4.74 17.83 -4.97
CA GLY A 91 3.90 18.62 -4.05
C GLY A 91 3.02 19.67 -4.74
N GLU A 92 2.83 19.59 -6.06
CA GLU A 92 1.92 20.46 -6.77
C GLU A 92 0.47 20.00 -6.58
N ARG A 93 -0.45 20.94 -6.39
CA ARG A 93 -1.88 20.64 -6.31
C ARG A 93 -2.40 20.10 -7.61
N LEU A 94 -3.21 19.06 -7.54
CA LEU A 94 -3.86 18.49 -8.71
C LEU A 94 -4.82 19.47 -9.36
N LYS A 95 -4.88 19.42 -10.68
CA LYS A 95 -5.85 20.19 -11.46
C LYS A 95 -7.23 19.54 -11.37
N ILE A 96 -8.26 20.35 -11.43
CA ILE A 96 -9.66 19.92 -11.40
C ILE A 96 -10.29 20.30 -12.72
N ASP A 97 -11.08 19.40 -13.33
CA ASP A 97 -11.84 19.64 -14.54
C ASP A 97 -13.05 20.56 -14.28
N GLU A 98 -13.77 20.92 -15.34
CA GLU A 98 -14.99 21.75 -15.27
C GLU A 98 -16.14 21.12 -14.47
N ASN A 99 -16.07 19.80 -14.19
CA ASN A 99 -17.05 19.03 -13.43
C ASN A 99 -16.62 18.82 -11.96
N GLY A 100 -15.46 19.39 -11.56
CA GLY A 100 -14.92 19.24 -10.20
C GLY A 100 -14.20 17.91 -9.96
N ARG A 101 -13.78 17.18 -11.02
CA ARG A 101 -13.04 15.92 -10.91
C ARG A 101 -11.55 16.19 -11.02
N LEU A 102 -10.75 15.44 -10.26
CA LEU A 102 -9.31 15.47 -10.40
C LEU A 102 -8.90 15.01 -11.81
N ILE A 103 -7.99 15.77 -12.41
CA ILE A 103 -7.34 15.39 -13.67
C ILE A 103 -6.13 14.55 -13.29
N ILE A 104 -6.23 13.24 -13.52
CA ILE A 104 -5.18 12.26 -13.27
C ILE A 104 -4.38 12.08 -14.56
N ASN A 105 -3.06 12.07 -14.43
CA ASN A 105 -2.16 11.80 -15.54
C ASN A 105 -1.30 10.57 -15.21
N TYR A 106 -1.58 9.45 -15.87
CA TYR A 106 -0.82 8.20 -15.72
C TYR A 106 0.48 8.19 -16.55
N VAL A 107 0.65 9.16 -17.49
CA VAL A 107 1.79 9.16 -18.41
C VAL A 107 2.96 9.89 -17.76
N MET A 108 4.09 9.19 -17.64
CA MET A 108 5.34 9.73 -17.11
C MET A 108 6.00 10.68 -18.12
N ASP A 109 6.98 11.48 -17.70
CA ASP A 109 7.69 12.46 -18.51
C ASP A 109 8.37 11.84 -19.75
N ASP A 110 8.76 10.57 -19.69
CA ASP A 110 9.36 9.82 -20.80
C ASP A 110 8.33 9.16 -21.73
N GLY A 111 7.03 9.36 -21.48
CA GLY A 111 5.94 8.81 -22.26
C GLY A 111 5.56 7.36 -21.89
N SER A 112 6.19 6.78 -20.88
CA SER A 112 5.82 5.46 -20.34
C SER A 112 4.70 5.56 -19.32
N LEU A 113 4.16 4.38 -18.91
CA LEU A 113 3.29 4.23 -17.75
C LEU A 113 4.02 3.38 -16.72
N GLU A 114 3.76 3.61 -15.45
CA GLU A 114 4.20 2.77 -14.34
C GLU A 114 3.02 1.92 -13.84
N TYR A 115 3.26 0.61 -13.68
CA TYR A 115 2.27 -0.31 -13.12
C TYR A 115 2.88 -0.92 -11.85
N GLU A 116 2.14 -0.84 -10.77
CA GLU A 116 2.58 -1.31 -9.46
C GLU A 116 1.76 -2.50 -8.99
N MET A 117 2.41 -3.41 -8.27
CA MET A 117 1.76 -4.51 -7.58
C MET A 117 2.33 -4.60 -6.17
N ILE A 118 1.45 -4.71 -5.18
CA ILE A 118 1.82 -4.90 -3.79
C ILE A 118 1.23 -6.22 -3.32
N LEU A 119 2.10 -7.17 -2.98
CA LEU A 119 1.71 -8.43 -2.36
C LEU A 119 1.70 -8.24 -0.84
N THR A 120 0.72 -8.84 -0.17
CA THR A 120 0.60 -8.79 1.29
C THR A 120 0.46 -10.18 1.88
N ASN A 121 1.18 -10.42 2.97
CA ASN A 121 1.15 -11.67 3.70
C ASN A 121 0.39 -11.49 5.02
N ASP A 122 -0.90 -11.84 5.04
CA ASP A 122 -1.75 -11.72 6.22
C ASP A 122 -1.79 -12.96 7.10
N VAL A 123 -1.53 -14.12 6.53
CA VAL A 123 -1.77 -15.43 7.18
C VAL A 123 -0.53 -16.30 7.31
N LYS A 124 0.57 -15.95 6.68
CA LYS A 124 1.82 -16.73 6.70
C LYS A 124 2.81 -16.13 7.70
N GLU A 125 3.89 -16.86 7.97
CA GLU A 125 4.97 -16.38 8.84
C GLU A 125 5.74 -15.21 8.22
N ALA A 126 6.38 -14.41 9.06
CA ALA A 126 7.26 -13.33 8.61
C ALA A 126 8.33 -13.87 7.64
N GLY A 127 8.65 -13.11 6.60
CA GLY A 127 9.60 -13.52 5.57
C GLY A 127 9.04 -14.49 4.53
N TYR A 128 7.72 -14.69 4.49
CA TYR A 128 7.07 -15.64 3.57
C TYR A 128 7.49 -15.46 2.10
N PHE A 129 7.64 -14.24 1.63
CA PHE A 129 8.01 -13.97 0.23
C PHE A 129 9.52 -14.07 -0.05
N ILE A 130 10.37 -13.96 0.97
CA ILE A 130 11.83 -13.85 0.80
C ILE A 130 12.40 -15.15 0.21
N GLY A 131 13.11 -15.03 -0.92
CA GLY A 131 13.79 -16.12 -1.60
C GLY A 131 12.90 -17.06 -2.39
N LYS A 132 11.60 -16.74 -2.54
CA LYS A 132 10.65 -17.54 -3.31
C LYS A 132 10.58 -17.11 -4.76
N ASP A 133 10.21 -18.04 -5.62
CA ASP A 133 9.98 -17.78 -7.03
C ASP A 133 8.59 -17.21 -7.25
N ILE A 134 8.52 -16.07 -7.93
CA ILE A 134 7.27 -15.41 -8.32
C ILE A 134 7.04 -15.60 -9.82
N HIS A 135 5.77 -15.81 -10.16
CA HIS A 135 5.26 -15.82 -11.52
C HIS A 135 4.16 -14.77 -11.64
N VAL A 136 4.25 -13.91 -12.67
CA VAL A 136 3.26 -12.86 -12.95
C VAL A 136 2.85 -12.93 -14.41
N GLU A 137 1.53 -12.99 -14.66
CA GLU A 137 0.94 -12.83 -15.98
C GLU A 137 0.01 -11.61 -15.98
N LEU A 138 0.20 -10.73 -16.96
CA LEU A 138 -0.63 -9.56 -17.20
C LEU A 138 -1.28 -9.71 -18.58
N GLU A 139 -2.62 -9.76 -18.62
CA GLU A 139 -3.34 -10.02 -19.85
C GLU A 139 -4.14 -8.82 -20.31
N ASN A 140 -4.15 -8.59 -21.64
CA ASN A 140 -5.02 -7.65 -22.33
C ASN A 140 -5.00 -6.24 -21.76
N LEU A 141 -4.09 -5.41 -22.26
CA LEU A 141 -3.98 -4.01 -21.84
C LEU A 141 -5.08 -3.17 -22.49
N GLY A 142 -5.72 -2.34 -21.71
CA GLY A 142 -6.82 -1.49 -22.15
C GLY A 142 -7.10 -0.35 -21.19
N ILE A 143 -8.36 0.05 -21.12
CA ILE A 143 -8.84 1.15 -20.30
C ILE A 143 -10.15 0.78 -19.61
N TYR A 144 -10.39 1.36 -18.42
CA TYR A 144 -11.70 1.35 -17.82
C TYR A 144 -12.65 2.32 -18.53
N THR A 145 -13.85 1.85 -18.86
CA THR A 145 -14.92 2.63 -19.51
C THR A 145 -16.12 2.90 -18.62
N GLY A 146 -16.11 2.38 -17.40
CA GLY A 146 -17.11 2.53 -16.35
C GLY A 146 -16.61 1.90 -15.07
N LYS A 147 -17.43 1.81 -14.05
CA LYS A 147 -16.98 1.35 -12.73
C LYS A 147 -16.31 -0.04 -12.73
N LEU A 148 -16.62 -0.91 -13.70
CA LEU A 148 -16.08 -2.27 -13.79
C LEU A 148 -15.91 -2.75 -15.25
N ASP A 149 -16.19 -1.90 -16.24
CA ASP A 149 -16.13 -2.30 -17.64
C ASP A 149 -14.72 -2.02 -18.19
N HIS A 150 -14.02 -3.08 -18.57
CA HIS A 150 -12.75 -3.01 -19.28
C HIS A 150 -12.95 -3.02 -20.80
N THR A 151 -12.17 -2.22 -21.50
CA THR A 151 -12.11 -2.26 -22.96
C THR A 151 -10.68 -2.52 -23.41
N THR A 152 -10.42 -3.73 -23.91
CA THR A 152 -9.11 -4.12 -24.44
C THR A 152 -8.72 -3.26 -25.64
N LYS A 153 -7.52 -2.70 -25.62
CA LYS A 153 -6.90 -1.95 -26.71
C LYS A 153 -5.76 -2.74 -27.35
N VAL A 154 -5.04 -3.52 -26.57
CA VAL A 154 -3.95 -4.39 -27.01
C VAL A 154 -4.16 -5.77 -26.43
N GLU A 155 -4.55 -6.73 -27.26
CA GLU A 155 -4.60 -8.14 -26.85
C GLU A 155 -3.16 -8.65 -26.62
N GLY A 156 -2.94 -9.39 -25.55
CA GLY A 156 -1.61 -9.94 -25.26
C GLY A 156 -1.51 -10.55 -23.88
N ASN A 157 -0.42 -11.29 -23.68
CA ASN A 157 -0.06 -11.83 -22.37
C ASN A 157 1.43 -11.55 -22.14
N TRP A 158 1.74 -10.77 -21.10
CA TRP A 158 3.10 -10.45 -20.65
C TRP A 158 3.40 -11.30 -19.43
N VAL A 159 4.42 -12.16 -19.54
CA VAL A 159 4.76 -13.18 -18.53
C VAL A 159 6.14 -12.91 -17.96
N PHE A 160 6.26 -13.01 -16.65
CA PHE A 160 7.49 -12.75 -15.92
C PHE A 160 7.71 -13.79 -14.83
N ASP A 161 8.98 -14.21 -14.69
CA ASP A 161 9.43 -15.16 -13.67
C ASP A 161 10.73 -14.67 -13.06
N TRP A 162 10.78 -14.53 -11.72
CA TRP A 162 12.04 -14.25 -11.02
C TRP A 162 11.97 -14.71 -9.57
N THR A 163 13.12 -14.71 -8.89
CA THR A 163 13.17 -14.99 -7.45
C THR A 163 13.10 -13.67 -6.68
N LEU A 164 12.16 -13.55 -5.75
CA LEU A 164 12.03 -12.42 -4.85
C LEU A 164 13.26 -12.35 -3.94
N GLY A 165 13.97 -11.25 -3.97
CA GLY A 165 14.97 -10.93 -2.96
C GLY A 165 14.29 -10.65 -1.62
N GLY A 166 15.05 -10.12 -0.71
CA GLY A 166 14.51 -9.65 0.56
C GLY A 166 15.56 -9.76 1.66
N ALA A 167 15.42 -8.89 2.63
CA ALA A 167 16.20 -8.92 3.85
C ALA A 167 15.33 -8.45 5.00
N ASP A 168 15.57 -9.02 6.17
CA ASP A 168 15.00 -8.48 7.41
C ASP A 168 15.80 -7.22 7.81
N THR A 169 15.39 -6.08 7.27
CA THR A 169 15.92 -4.76 7.63
C THR A 169 14.96 -4.00 8.55
N THR A 170 14.12 -4.74 9.25
CA THR A 170 13.09 -4.20 10.11
C THR A 170 13.69 -3.66 11.42
N ARG A 171 13.43 -2.39 11.71
CA ARG A 171 13.70 -1.83 13.04
C ARG A 171 12.57 -2.23 13.98
N VAL A 172 12.90 -2.99 15.02
CA VAL A 172 11.94 -3.45 16.02
C VAL A 172 12.06 -2.59 17.27
N CYS A 173 10.94 -2.04 17.73
CA CYS A 173 10.84 -1.25 18.93
C CYS A 173 9.82 -1.88 19.89
N GLU A 174 10.32 -2.52 20.96
CA GLU A 174 9.49 -2.96 22.07
C GLU A 174 9.17 -1.78 22.98
N MET A 175 7.90 -1.63 23.34
CA MET A 175 7.46 -0.50 24.16
C MET A 175 6.24 -0.85 25.01
N ASP A 176 5.82 0.08 25.84
CA ASP A 176 4.59 0.01 26.62
C ASP A 176 3.99 1.42 26.66
N TYR A 177 3.51 1.88 25.50
CA TYR A 177 3.07 3.24 25.27
C TYR A 177 1.54 3.30 25.16
N ALA A 178 0.90 3.89 26.18
CA ALA A 178 -0.54 4.09 26.16
C ALA A 178 -0.90 5.23 25.20
N LEU A 179 -1.76 4.93 24.21
CA LEU A 179 -2.33 5.93 23.31
C LEU A 179 -3.51 6.60 24.02
N GLU A 180 -3.31 7.81 24.48
CA GLU A 180 -4.24 8.62 25.28
C GLU A 180 -5.73 8.36 24.96
N ASP A 181 -6.57 8.20 25.98
CA ASP A 181 -8.04 8.12 25.89
C ASP A 181 -8.63 7.08 24.89
N THR A 182 -7.78 6.32 24.18
CA THR A 182 -8.22 5.36 23.17
C THR A 182 -8.43 3.95 23.74
N GLY A 183 -7.84 3.68 24.91
CA GLY A 183 -7.82 2.35 25.51
C GLY A 183 -6.79 1.39 24.90
N ALA A 184 -6.03 1.83 23.89
CA ALA A 184 -4.97 1.05 23.25
C ALA A 184 -3.61 1.33 23.88
N THR A 185 -2.80 0.28 24.02
CA THR A 185 -1.38 0.38 24.43
C THR A 185 -0.53 -0.26 23.36
N VAL A 186 0.36 0.50 22.72
CA VAL A 186 1.33 -0.05 21.76
C VAL A 186 2.37 -0.86 22.51
N LYS A 187 2.53 -2.11 22.11
CA LYS A 187 3.49 -3.05 22.71
C LYS A 187 4.73 -3.22 21.85
N ARG A 188 4.56 -3.18 20.53
CA ARG A 188 5.66 -3.39 19.59
C ARG A 188 5.38 -2.64 18.29
N LEU A 189 6.43 -2.07 17.73
CA LEU A 189 6.46 -1.55 16.36
C LEU A 189 7.56 -2.24 15.58
N GLU A 190 7.25 -2.64 14.36
CA GLU A 190 8.21 -3.11 13.37
C GLU A 190 8.14 -2.16 12.19
N ILE A 191 9.24 -1.46 11.89
CA ILE A 191 9.29 -0.46 10.82
C ILE A 191 10.29 -0.96 9.79
N SER A 192 9.82 -1.20 8.58
CA SER A 192 10.64 -1.50 7.41
C SER A 192 10.70 -0.31 6.46
N PRO A 193 11.54 -0.33 5.41
CA PRO A 193 11.49 0.70 4.38
C PRO A 193 10.16 0.83 3.64
N ILE A 194 9.32 -0.21 3.59
CA ILE A 194 8.08 -0.28 2.80
C ILE A 194 6.83 -0.62 3.62
N SER A 195 6.95 -0.81 4.93
CA SER A 195 5.80 -1.14 5.78
C SER A 195 6.00 -0.78 7.25
N VAL A 196 4.90 -0.76 7.99
CA VAL A 196 4.88 -0.72 9.44
C VAL A 196 3.92 -1.77 9.99
N ILE A 197 4.34 -2.41 11.06
CA ILE A 197 3.48 -3.31 11.84
C ILE A 197 3.38 -2.76 13.26
N ALA A 198 2.17 -2.64 13.78
CA ALA A 198 1.93 -2.25 15.16
C ALA A 198 1.18 -3.36 15.90
N GLU A 199 1.70 -3.74 17.07
CA GLU A 199 1.06 -4.66 17.99
C GLU A 199 0.57 -3.91 19.22
N TYR A 200 -0.69 -4.17 19.59
CA TYR A 200 -1.37 -3.48 20.67
C TYR A 200 -1.89 -4.45 21.72
N ASP A 201 -1.93 -4.01 22.98
CA ASP A 201 -2.91 -4.46 23.95
C ASP A 201 -4.13 -3.56 23.81
N PHE A 202 -5.21 -4.09 23.21
CA PHE A 202 -6.44 -3.35 22.93
C PHE A 202 -7.65 -4.21 23.27
N PRO A 203 -8.42 -3.88 24.34
CA PRO A 203 -9.57 -4.67 24.74
C PRO A 203 -10.61 -4.77 23.62
N ARG A 204 -11.12 -5.97 23.37
CA ARG A 204 -12.17 -6.21 22.39
C ARG A 204 -13.43 -5.43 22.75
N GLN A 205 -13.87 -4.56 21.89
CA GLN A 205 -15.09 -3.77 22.03
C GLN A 205 -15.92 -3.94 20.75
N ILE A 206 -17.21 -4.24 20.92
CA ILE A 206 -18.13 -4.27 19.79
C ILE A 206 -18.70 -2.87 19.61
N VAL A 207 -18.59 -2.33 18.41
CA VAL A 207 -19.27 -1.11 17.98
C VAL A 207 -20.38 -1.50 17.02
N VAL A 208 -21.52 -0.80 17.14
CA VAL A 208 -22.69 -0.98 16.29
C VAL A 208 -22.81 0.25 15.40
N GLU A 209 -22.81 0.06 14.12
CA GLU A 209 -22.89 1.13 13.12
C GLU A 209 -24.12 0.93 12.23
N ASP A 210 -24.75 2.03 11.86
CA ASP A 210 -25.81 2.04 10.86
C ASP A 210 -25.17 1.97 9.46
N ARG A 211 -25.65 1.03 8.64
CA ARG A 211 -25.17 0.83 7.28
C ARG A 211 -26.32 0.81 6.30
N ILE A 212 -26.14 1.47 5.15
CA ILE A 212 -27.08 1.34 4.04
C ILE A 212 -26.72 0.04 3.30
N GLU A 213 -27.66 -0.91 3.30
CA GLU A 213 -27.53 -2.18 2.59
C GLU A 213 -27.61 -1.99 1.07
N ALA A 214 -27.19 -3.01 0.30
CA ALA A 214 -27.18 -2.96 -1.17
C ALA A 214 -28.56 -2.69 -1.80
N ASP A 215 -29.64 -2.99 -1.07
CA ASP A 215 -31.03 -2.74 -1.48
C ASP A 215 -31.53 -1.34 -1.07
N GLY A 216 -30.68 -0.51 -0.44
CA GLY A 216 -31.00 0.84 0.03
C GLY A 216 -31.70 0.89 1.40
N THR A 217 -31.86 -0.23 2.08
CA THR A 217 -32.40 -0.25 3.45
C THR A 217 -31.33 0.10 4.48
N LEU A 218 -31.73 0.71 5.59
CA LEU A 218 -30.85 0.97 6.73
C LEU A 218 -30.80 -0.30 7.59
N GLY A 219 -29.61 -0.89 7.68
CA GLY A 219 -29.31 -2.01 8.57
C GLY A 219 -28.33 -1.60 9.67
N THR A 220 -28.15 -2.44 10.68
CA THR A 220 -27.12 -2.28 11.70
C THR A 220 -26.05 -3.34 11.51
N PHE A 221 -24.78 -2.93 11.60
CA PHE A 221 -23.62 -3.80 11.49
C PHE A 221 -22.82 -3.77 12.79
N GLU A 222 -22.50 -4.96 13.32
CA GLU A 222 -21.63 -5.10 14.48
C GLU A 222 -20.22 -5.45 14.02
N ARG A 223 -19.23 -4.70 14.49
CA ARG A 223 -17.81 -5.00 14.28
C ARG A 223 -17.01 -4.77 15.56
N TYR A 224 -15.80 -5.29 15.60
CA TYR A 224 -14.87 -4.89 16.63
C TYR A 224 -14.37 -3.47 16.38
N ALA A 225 -14.22 -2.69 17.46
CA ALA A 225 -13.48 -1.44 17.40
C ALA A 225 -12.02 -1.72 16.99
N GLU A 226 -11.42 -0.79 16.30
CA GLU A 226 -10.02 -0.82 15.90
C GLU A 226 -9.23 0.19 16.73
N PRO A 227 -7.96 -0.11 17.09
CA PRO A 227 -7.10 0.89 17.71
C PRO A 227 -6.74 1.98 16.71
N PRO A 228 -6.17 3.13 17.17
CA PRO A 228 -5.56 4.10 16.28
C PRO A 228 -4.57 3.43 15.33
N THR A 229 -4.66 3.79 14.04
CA THR A 229 -3.77 3.22 13.02
C THR A 229 -2.52 4.07 12.84
N VAL A 230 -1.42 3.43 12.45
CA VAL A 230 -0.19 4.14 12.06
C VAL A 230 -0.40 4.75 10.67
N VAL A 231 -0.21 6.06 10.55
CA VAL A 231 -0.37 6.76 9.27
C VAL A 231 0.89 7.49 8.81
N GLY A 232 1.83 7.76 9.70
CA GLY A 232 3.00 8.56 9.33
C GLY A 232 4.17 8.45 10.29
N VAL A 233 5.19 9.25 10.02
CA VAL A 233 6.43 9.32 10.80
C VAL A 233 6.94 10.74 10.92
N GLU A 234 7.78 10.98 11.94
CA GLU A 234 8.73 12.08 12.00
C GLU A 234 10.15 11.52 11.89
N LEU A 235 10.97 12.12 11.03
CA LEU A 235 12.35 11.75 10.84
C LEU A 235 13.27 12.56 11.76
N LYS A 236 14.47 12.07 12.03
CA LYS A 236 15.49 12.70 12.89
C LYS A 236 15.90 14.11 12.46
N ASP A 237 15.73 14.46 11.19
CA ASP A 237 15.96 15.80 10.68
C ASP A 237 14.78 16.77 10.90
N GLY A 238 13.72 16.30 11.54
CA GLY A 238 12.49 17.05 11.81
C GLY A 238 11.49 17.04 10.64
N THR A 239 11.75 16.29 9.57
CA THR A 239 10.79 16.11 8.48
C THR A 239 9.61 15.27 8.98
N VAL A 240 8.38 15.79 8.85
CA VAL A 240 7.16 15.09 9.21
C VAL A 240 6.44 14.65 7.94
N ILE A 241 6.08 13.36 7.90
CA ILE A 241 5.28 12.77 6.82
C ILE A 241 4.03 12.15 7.48
N LYS A 242 2.91 12.86 7.43
CA LYS A 242 1.68 12.46 8.14
C LYS A 242 0.93 11.32 7.47
N TYR A 243 0.99 11.24 6.14
CA TYR A 243 0.31 10.23 5.35
C TYR A 243 1.34 9.46 4.53
N LEU A 244 2.09 8.62 5.20
CA LEU A 244 3.08 7.72 4.61
C LEU A 244 2.52 6.32 4.38
N TYR A 245 1.64 5.89 5.27
CA TYR A 245 1.07 4.55 5.28
C TYR A 245 -0.41 4.63 4.87
N GLY A 246 -0.65 4.67 3.55
CA GLY A 246 -1.97 4.72 2.92
C GLY A 246 -2.20 3.56 1.95
N GLY A 247 -1.20 2.69 1.80
CA GLY A 247 -1.26 1.51 0.96
C GLY A 247 -2.17 0.40 1.52
N PRO A 248 -2.15 -0.80 0.91
CA PRO A 248 -2.95 -1.92 1.41
C PRO A 248 -2.52 -2.27 2.83
N GLY A 249 -3.50 -2.34 3.73
CA GLY A 249 -3.32 -2.65 5.13
C GLY A 249 -4.25 -3.75 5.60
N SER A 250 -3.93 -4.33 6.74
CA SER A 250 -4.77 -5.30 7.44
C SER A 250 -4.66 -5.15 8.94
N GLY A 251 -5.73 -5.48 9.65
CA GLY A 251 -5.73 -5.45 11.09
C GLY A 251 -6.67 -6.49 11.70
N GLY A 252 -6.31 -6.98 12.88
CA GLY A 252 -7.14 -7.96 13.56
C GLY A 252 -6.58 -8.41 14.89
N TYR A 253 -7.44 -9.09 15.65
CA TYR A 253 -7.04 -9.71 16.91
C TYR A 253 -6.39 -11.07 16.69
N ASP A 254 -5.33 -11.35 17.43
CA ASP A 254 -4.72 -12.67 17.45
C ASP A 254 -5.65 -13.68 18.15
N GLY A 255 -6.10 -14.69 17.38
CA GLY A 255 -6.98 -15.76 17.88
C GLY A 255 -8.37 -15.30 18.32
N ASP A 256 -9.13 -16.20 18.95
CA ASP A 256 -10.53 -15.97 19.33
C ASP A 256 -10.69 -15.24 20.67
N THR A 257 -9.64 -15.19 21.47
CA THR A 257 -9.64 -14.61 22.81
C THR A 257 -8.37 -13.81 23.05
N GLY A 258 -8.44 -12.87 23.99
CA GLY A 258 -7.31 -11.98 24.31
C GLY A 258 -7.48 -10.59 23.69
N ASN A 259 -6.53 -9.72 23.99
CA ASN A 259 -6.55 -8.30 23.64
C ASN A 259 -5.44 -7.92 22.67
N THR A 260 -4.64 -8.88 22.20
CA THR A 260 -3.59 -8.59 21.23
C THR A 260 -4.22 -8.28 19.89
N TYR A 261 -4.06 -7.05 19.44
CA TYR A 261 -4.44 -6.60 18.09
C TYR A 261 -3.18 -6.30 17.31
N ARG A 262 -3.14 -6.68 16.05
CA ARG A 262 -2.03 -6.38 15.16
C ARG A 262 -2.54 -5.66 13.91
N SER A 263 -1.92 -4.55 13.55
CA SER A 263 -2.10 -3.89 12.24
C SER A 263 -0.83 -3.97 11.42
N LYS A 264 -1.00 -3.99 10.10
CA LYS A 264 0.06 -3.95 9.10
C LYS A 264 -0.35 -2.96 8.03
N GLU A 265 0.53 -2.05 7.68
CA GLU A 265 0.27 -1.00 6.70
C GLU A 265 1.45 -0.91 5.73
N ALA A 266 1.18 -0.87 4.43
CA ALA A 266 2.18 -0.61 3.42
C ALA A 266 2.46 0.89 3.31
N ALA A 267 3.71 1.24 3.02
CA ALA A 267 4.11 2.62 2.79
C ALA A 267 3.97 2.99 1.31
N ASP A 268 3.50 4.20 1.02
CA ASP A 268 3.40 4.75 -0.34
C ASP A 268 4.76 5.15 -0.93
N ARG A 269 5.75 5.30 -0.07
CA ARG A 269 7.12 5.66 -0.45
C ARG A 269 8.13 5.00 0.47
N ILE A 270 9.33 4.82 -0.05
CA ILE A 270 10.41 4.17 0.69
C ILE A 270 11.03 5.15 1.68
N ILE A 271 11.23 4.69 2.91
CA ILE A 271 11.94 5.44 3.97
C ILE A 271 13.14 4.65 4.49
N ASP A 272 14.03 5.31 5.20
CA ASP A 272 15.06 4.67 6.01
C ASP A 272 14.53 4.49 7.45
N PRO A 273 14.28 3.26 7.92
CA PRO A 273 13.76 3.01 9.26
C PRO A 273 14.69 3.55 10.38
N ASP A 274 15.99 3.64 10.11
CA ASP A 274 16.97 4.16 11.07
C ASP A 274 16.86 5.67 11.24
N GLU A 275 16.29 6.37 10.26
CA GLU A 275 16.07 7.82 10.34
C GLU A 275 14.72 8.18 11.00
N VAL A 276 13.87 7.22 11.35
CA VAL A 276 12.59 7.49 12.02
C VAL A 276 12.83 7.82 13.50
N GLU A 277 12.36 8.99 13.93
CA GLU A 277 12.41 9.46 15.33
C GLU A 277 11.12 9.10 16.09
N SER A 278 9.96 9.33 15.46
CA SER A 278 8.66 9.01 16.03
C SER A 278 7.70 8.48 14.97
N VAL A 279 6.65 7.78 15.42
CA VAL A 279 5.56 7.27 14.59
C VAL A 279 4.28 8.02 14.93
N LEU A 280 3.50 8.38 13.89
CA LEU A 280 2.24 9.11 14.02
C LEU A 280 1.06 8.15 13.88
N PHE A 281 0.20 8.13 14.89
CA PHE A 281 -1.05 7.40 14.92
C PHE A 281 -2.22 8.34 14.65
N LEU A 282 -3.16 7.95 13.80
CA LEU A 282 -4.42 8.65 13.61
C LEU A 282 -5.40 8.21 14.72
N LYS A 283 -5.64 9.09 15.70
CA LYS A 283 -6.41 8.79 16.92
C LYS A 283 -7.88 8.50 16.63
N ASN A 284 -8.46 9.28 15.73
CA ASN A 284 -9.88 9.24 15.40
C ASN A 284 -10.15 8.54 14.05
N TYR A 285 -9.36 7.49 13.77
CA TYR A 285 -9.57 6.64 12.60
C TYR A 285 -10.95 5.97 12.65
N ILE A 286 -11.66 6.03 11.54
CA ILE A 286 -12.90 5.30 11.32
C ILE A 286 -12.69 4.45 10.08
N GLN A 287 -12.90 3.15 10.19
CA GLN A 287 -12.69 2.21 9.09
C GLN A 287 -13.37 2.71 7.80
N TRP A 288 -12.57 2.81 6.72
CA TRP A 288 -13.01 3.26 5.39
C TRP A 288 -13.50 4.72 5.29
N GLN A 289 -13.21 5.55 6.30
CA GLN A 289 -13.61 6.95 6.28
C GLN A 289 -12.57 7.82 6.98
N ASP A 290 -12.00 8.76 6.24
CA ASP A 290 -11.12 9.78 6.80
C ASP A 290 -11.90 10.72 7.71
N PRO A 291 -11.38 11.07 8.90
CA PRO A 291 -12.03 12.02 9.77
C PRO A 291 -12.00 13.44 9.17
N GLU A 292 -13.10 14.21 9.35
CA GLU A 292 -13.14 15.61 8.91
C GLU A 292 -12.02 16.48 9.52
N THR A 293 -11.57 16.12 10.73
CA THR A 293 -10.45 16.77 11.41
C THR A 293 -9.56 15.71 12.01
N PRO A 294 -8.44 15.36 11.34
CA PRO A 294 -7.51 14.35 11.82
C PRO A 294 -6.84 14.74 13.15
N GLU A 295 -6.85 13.83 14.12
CA GLU A 295 -6.14 13.97 15.40
C GLU A 295 -5.00 12.96 15.45
N PHE A 296 -3.76 13.44 15.61
CA PHE A 296 -2.57 12.60 15.62
C PHE A 296 -2.01 12.43 17.02
N ILE A 297 -1.55 11.21 17.34
CA ILE A 297 -0.74 10.92 18.52
C ILE A 297 0.65 10.58 18.05
N GLU A 298 1.64 11.32 18.50
CA GLU A 298 3.05 11.06 18.23
C GLU A 298 3.63 10.11 19.29
N VAL A 299 4.25 9.04 18.83
CA VAL A 299 4.90 8.02 19.67
C VAL A 299 6.40 7.98 19.38
N PRO A 300 7.25 8.52 20.28
CA PRO A 300 8.70 8.51 20.07
C PRO A 300 9.27 7.10 20.22
N LEU A 301 10.23 6.76 19.35
CA LEU A 301 10.87 5.43 19.31
C LEU A 301 12.05 5.28 20.28
N ASN A 302 12.58 6.39 20.77
CA ASN A 302 13.71 6.40 21.69
C ASN A 302 13.24 6.77 23.11
N LYS A 303 12.94 5.74 23.91
CA LYS A 303 12.84 5.87 25.37
C LYS A 303 13.55 4.73 26.06
#